data_0defa8b1708429af541f37bd91d36910
#
_entry.id   0defa8b1708429af541f37bd91d36910
#
_cell.length_a   1.000
_cell.length_b   1.000
_cell.length_c   1.000
_cell.angle_alpha   90.00
_cell.angle_beta   90.00
_cell.angle_gamma   90.00
#
_symmetry.space_group_name_H-M   'P 1'
#
loop_
_entity.id
_entity.type
_entity.pdbx_description
1 polymer ?
#
loop_
_entity_poly.entity_id
_entity_poly.type
_entity_poly.pdbx_seq_one_letter_code
_entity_poly.pdbx_strand_id
1 'polypeptide(L)' 'MRTEILKQMMNAKIGAIAGTTVDVTVLSGRKKGGIYLTVEIEGNNPNAVSAIENFFGSKFDGSEYDEELNYTYCGIELE' A
#
# COMPACT_ATOMS: atom_id res chain seq x y z
N MET A 1 -3.69 -10.45 -15.37
CA MET A 1 -3.29 -9.39 -16.30
C MET A 1 -3.70 -8.00 -15.88
N ARG A 2 -4.97 -7.77 -15.63
CA ARG A 2 -5.43 -6.47 -15.12
C ARG A 2 -4.82 -6.14 -13.77
N THR A 3 -4.67 -7.16 -12.93
CA THR A 3 -4.06 -6.99 -11.62
C THR A 3 -2.60 -6.51 -11.73
N GLU A 4 -1.88 -7.05 -12.71
CA GLU A 4 -0.50 -6.66 -12.93
C GLU A 4 -0.38 -5.21 -13.38
N ILE A 5 -1.24 -4.80 -14.31
CA ILE A 5 -1.25 -3.43 -14.81
C ILE A 5 -1.62 -2.47 -13.69
N LEU A 6 -2.65 -2.82 -12.91
CA LEU A 6 -3.08 -2.03 -11.78
C LEU A 6 -1.96 -1.88 -10.75
N LYS A 7 -1.28 -2.99 -10.46
CA LYS A 7 -0.15 -2.99 -9.54
C LYS A 7 0.94 -2.03 -9.99
N GLN A 8 1.32 -2.09 -11.27
CA GLN A 8 2.37 -1.23 -11.81
C GLN A 8 1.98 0.25 -11.73
N MET A 9 0.74 0.56 -12.10
CA MET A 9 0.26 1.93 -12.03
C MET A 9 0.24 2.45 -10.59
N MET A 10 -0.22 1.62 -9.66
CA MET A 10 -0.27 2.00 -8.26
C MET A 10 1.12 2.16 -7.67
N ASN A 11 2.04 1.27 -8.01
CA ASN A 11 3.41 1.38 -7.53
C ASN A 11 4.05 2.70 -7.97
N ALA A 12 3.89 3.05 -9.23
CA ALA A 12 4.44 4.30 -9.75
C ALA A 12 3.84 5.53 -9.05
N LYS A 13 2.51 5.54 -8.92
CA LYS A 13 1.80 6.65 -8.33
C LYS A 13 2.05 6.78 -6.84
N ILE A 14 1.95 5.68 -6.14
CA ILE A 14 2.13 5.64 -4.68
C ILE A 14 3.59 5.88 -4.32
N GLY A 15 4.52 5.34 -5.11
CA GLY A 15 5.93 5.60 -4.90
C GLY A 15 6.27 7.08 -5.00
N ALA A 16 5.67 7.78 -5.97
CA ALA A 16 5.86 9.21 -6.13
C ALA A 16 5.31 9.99 -4.92
N ILE A 17 4.14 9.59 -4.42
CA ILE A 17 3.51 10.23 -3.27
C ILE A 17 4.32 9.97 -2.00
N ALA A 18 4.76 8.74 -1.81
CA ALA A 18 5.52 8.34 -0.64
C ALA A 18 6.96 8.87 -0.65
N GLY A 19 7.48 9.17 -1.83
CA GLY A 19 8.87 9.58 -1.97
C GLY A 19 9.85 8.45 -1.74
N THR A 20 9.42 7.20 -1.90
CA THR A 20 10.25 6.02 -1.67
C THR A 20 9.69 4.85 -2.47
N THR A 21 10.43 3.76 -2.52
CA THR A 21 10.01 2.55 -3.21
C THR A 21 8.87 1.88 -2.45
N VAL A 22 7.80 1.54 -3.16
CA VAL A 22 6.68 0.78 -2.59
C VAL A 22 6.34 -0.39 -3.50
N ASP A 23 5.79 -1.44 -2.90
CA ASP A 23 5.29 -2.60 -3.62
C ASP A 23 3.85 -2.86 -3.15
N VAL A 24 2.92 -2.78 -4.08
CA VAL A 24 1.50 -2.95 -3.78
C VAL A 24 1.04 -4.29 -4.33
N THR A 25 0.40 -5.09 -3.48
CA THR A 25 -0.24 -6.32 -3.88
C THR A 25 -1.75 -6.14 -3.75
N VAL A 26 -2.46 -6.48 -4.82
CA VAL A 26 -3.91 -6.35 -4.88
C VAL A 26 -4.54 -7.71 -4.68
N LEU A 27 -5.40 -7.82 -3.69
CA LEU A 27 -6.09 -9.07 -3.36
C LEU A 27 -7.60 -8.81 -3.33
N SER A 28 -8.37 -9.92 -3.37
CA SER A 28 -9.82 -9.81 -3.18
C SER A 28 -10.13 -9.34 -1.77
N GLY A 29 -10.99 -8.36 -1.65
CA GLY A 29 -11.42 -7.86 -0.35
C GLY A 29 -12.35 -8.84 0.35
N ARG A 30 -12.52 -8.63 1.66
CA ARG A 30 -13.46 -9.44 2.45
C ARG A 30 -14.90 -9.10 2.14
N LYS A 31 -15.15 -7.87 1.71
CA LYS A 31 -16.49 -7.44 1.32
C LYS A 31 -16.71 -7.74 -0.16
N LYS A 32 -17.96 -8.06 -0.50
CA LYS A 32 -18.31 -8.34 -1.88
C LYS A 32 -17.98 -7.13 -2.75
N GLY A 33 -17.17 -7.35 -3.78
CA GLY A 33 -16.74 -6.28 -4.66
C GLY A 33 -15.59 -5.43 -4.11
N GLY A 34 -15.13 -5.74 -2.90
CA GLY A 34 -14.06 -5.00 -2.30
C GLY A 34 -12.68 -5.43 -2.78
N ILE A 35 -11.72 -4.59 -2.52
CA ILE A 35 -10.32 -4.85 -2.85
C ILE A 35 -9.49 -4.66 -1.59
N TYR A 36 -8.63 -5.62 -1.29
CA TYR A 36 -7.68 -5.50 -0.20
C TYR A 36 -6.30 -5.28 -0.77
N LEU A 37 -5.65 -4.22 -0.34
CA LEU A 37 -4.29 -3.90 -0.76
C LEU A 37 -3.32 -4.19 0.37
N THR A 38 -2.24 -4.88 0.04
CA THR A 38 -1.09 -5.00 0.92
C THR A 38 0.00 -4.11 0.34
N VAL A 39 0.51 -3.20 1.15
CA VAL A 39 1.50 -2.23 0.70
C VAL A 39 2.77 -2.44 1.49
N GLU A 40 3.89 -2.64 0.80
CA GLU A 40 5.22 -2.71 1.41
C GLU A 40 5.96 -1.42 1.06
N ILE A 41 6.36 -0.68 2.08
CA ILE A 41 7.03 0.60 1.92
C ILE A 41 8.47 0.44 2.39
N GLU A 42 9.42 0.79 1.56
CA GLU A 42 10.84 0.71 1.93
C GLU A 42 11.13 1.68 3.07
N GLY A 43 11.78 1.16 4.12
CA GLY A 43 12.17 1.95 5.27
C GLY A 43 11.06 2.13 6.28
N ASN A 44 11.40 2.84 7.36
CA ASN A 44 10.45 3.21 8.41
C ASN A 44 10.10 4.67 8.23
N ASN A 45 9.05 4.94 7.46
CA ASN A 45 8.73 6.30 7.05
C ASN A 45 7.24 6.61 7.33
N PRO A 46 6.93 7.16 8.53
CA PRO A 46 5.54 7.49 8.87
C PRO A 46 4.90 8.49 7.92
N ASN A 47 5.70 9.39 7.35
CA ASN A 47 5.18 10.37 6.40
C ASN A 47 4.68 9.70 5.13
N ALA A 48 5.38 8.67 4.67
CA ALA A 48 4.95 7.90 3.51
C ALA A 48 3.64 7.18 3.81
N VAL A 49 3.50 6.59 4.99
CA VAL A 49 2.27 5.92 5.41
C VAL A 49 1.10 6.90 5.38
N SER A 50 1.28 8.07 5.97
CA SER A 50 0.23 9.10 6.00
C SER A 50 -0.14 9.59 4.61
N ALA A 51 0.84 9.78 3.74
CA ALA A 51 0.60 10.23 2.37
C ALA A 51 -0.23 9.23 1.58
N ILE A 52 0.06 7.93 1.77
CA ILE A 52 -0.68 6.87 1.09
C ILE A 52 -2.11 6.77 1.63
N GLU A 53 -2.29 6.88 2.94
CA GLU A 53 -3.62 6.91 3.53
C GLU A 53 -4.45 8.06 2.97
N ASN A 54 -3.84 9.24 2.87
CA ASN A 54 -4.52 10.41 2.31
C ASN A 54 -4.90 10.19 0.84
N PHE A 55 -4.03 9.54 0.10
CA PHE A 55 -4.30 9.24 -1.31
C PHE A 55 -5.55 8.36 -1.46
N PHE A 56 -5.68 7.34 -0.62
CA PHE A 56 -6.81 6.44 -0.69
C PHE A 56 -8.05 6.98 0.04
N GLY A 57 -7.88 7.97 0.90
CA GLY A 57 -8.97 8.49 1.72
C GLY A 57 -9.40 7.54 2.82
N SER A 58 -8.53 6.63 3.22
CA SER A 58 -8.82 5.63 4.25
C SER A 58 -7.58 5.34 5.05
N LYS A 59 -7.77 4.94 6.31
CA LYS A 59 -6.67 4.52 7.16
C LYS A 59 -6.31 3.07 6.92
N PHE A 60 -5.05 2.73 7.08
CA PHE A 60 -4.62 1.34 7.05
C PHE A 60 -5.22 0.59 8.24
N ASP A 61 -5.56 -0.68 8.01
CA ASP A 61 -6.02 -1.57 9.08
C ASP A 61 -4.93 -1.83 10.10
N GLY A 62 -3.70 -1.88 9.64
CA GLY A 62 -2.53 -2.09 10.47
C GLY A 62 -1.28 -1.70 9.73
N SER A 63 -0.24 -1.42 10.48
CA SER A 63 1.06 -1.03 9.93
C SER A 63 2.14 -1.57 10.85
N GLU A 64 3.11 -2.27 10.28
CA GLU A 64 4.19 -2.89 11.04
C GLU A 64 5.51 -2.77 10.30
N TYR A 65 6.54 -2.35 11.03
CA TYR A 65 7.87 -2.20 10.45
C TYR A 65 8.72 -3.43 10.78
N ASP A 66 9.35 -3.99 9.75
CA ASP A 66 10.27 -5.12 9.88
C ASP A 66 11.70 -4.60 9.79
N GLU A 67 12.42 -4.64 10.90
CA GLU A 67 13.79 -4.13 10.97
C GLU A 67 14.76 -4.93 10.10
N GLU A 68 14.56 -6.23 10.01
CA GLU A 68 15.50 -7.09 9.27
C GLU A 68 15.44 -6.82 7.78
N LEU A 69 14.24 -6.65 7.26
CA LEU A 69 14.03 -6.42 5.83
C LEU A 69 14.00 -4.94 5.48
N ASN A 70 13.88 -4.08 6.48
CA ASN A 70 13.77 -2.64 6.32
C ASN A 70 12.56 -2.26 5.46
N TYR A 71 11.40 -2.86 5.75
CA TYR A 71 10.14 -2.55 5.09
C TYR A 71 9.05 -2.36 6.12
N THR A 72 8.11 -1.45 5.79
CA THR A 72 6.88 -1.27 6.55
C THR A 72 5.76 -1.95 5.79
N TYR A 73 5.00 -2.80 6.47
CA TYR A 73 3.89 -3.55 5.87
C TYR A 73 2.58 -2.94 6.32
N CYS A 74 1.72 -2.63 5.38
CA CYS A 74 0.42 -2.02 5.65
C CYS A 74 -0.67 -2.76 4.88
N GLY A 75 -1.87 -2.75 5.43
CA GLY A 75 -3.02 -3.35 4.76
C GLY A 75 -4.20 -2.39 4.79
N ILE A 76 -4.91 -2.29 3.68
CA ILE A 76 -6.09 -1.43 3.59
C ILE A 76 -7.15 -2.11 2.71
N GLU A 77 -8.41 -2.03 3.15
CA GLU A 77 -9.52 -2.54 2.38
C GLU A 77 -10.33 -1.39 1.79
N LEU A 78 -10.52 -1.45 0.48
CA LEU A 78 -11.27 -0.45 -0.28
C LEU A 78 -12.58 -1.07 -0.77
N GLU A 79 -13.63 -0.26 -0.81
CA GLU A 79 -14.92 -0.71 -1.31
C GLU A 79 -15.13 -0.35 -2.77
#